data_59326ae2bfb81d39c6bb7b8c93053182
#
_entry.id   59326ae2bfb81d39c6bb7b8c93053182
#
_cell.length_a   1.000
_cell.length_b   1.000
_cell.length_c   1.000
_cell.angle_alpha   90.00
_cell.angle_beta   90.00
_cell.angle_gamma   90.00
#
_symmetry.space_group_name_H-M   'P 1'
#
loop_
_entity.id
_entity.type
_entity.pdbx_description
1 polymer ?
#
loop_
_entity_poly.entity_id
_entity_poly.type
_entity_poly.pdbx_seq_one_letter_code
_entity_poly.pdbx_strand_id
1 'polypeptide(L)'
;MLTIDLPFPVSVNSYWQITGRRLIKTKRARAYISEVVLYWLAAKVKGARAFGEDETLAMSIAVHYPVRKGPDCDIDNLSKVLIDSMETAGIYQNDNQIRFIQISREEAKDKTIGGVRVNIKACPHEMQLNDKNFRVEEIHNA
;
A
#
# COMPACT_ATOMS: atom_id res chain seq x y z
N MET A 1 -12.61 -9.23 2.00
CA MET A 1 -11.86 -8.03 1.59
C MET A 1 -11.23 -7.37 2.81
N LEU A 2 -10.02 -6.89 2.67
CA LEU A 2 -9.33 -6.12 3.70
C LEU A 2 -9.36 -4.63 3.34
N THR A 3 -9.80 -3.80 4.28
CA THR A 3 -9.65 -2.35 4.21
C THR A 3 -8.76 -1.91 5.37
N ILE A 4 -7.68 -1.22 5.07
CA ILE A 4 -6.75 -0.72 6.07
C ILE A 4 -6.35 0.72 5.77
N ASP A 5 -6.36 1.55 6.80
CA ASP A 5 -5.87 2.92 6.75
C ASP A 5 -4.44 2.95 7.30
N LEU A 6 -3.53 3.50 6.52
CA LEU A 6 -2.11 3.57 6.83
C LEU A 6 -1.61 5.01 6.81
N PRO A 7 -0.50 5.32 7.48
CA PRO A 7 0.11 6.63 7.41
C PRO A 7 0.54 6.99 5.98
N PHE A 8 0.70 8.29 5.72
CA PHE A 8 1.21 8.76 4.44
C PHE A 8 2.63 8.23 4.20
N PRO A 9 2.89 7.57 3.05
CA PRO A 9 4.17 6.92 2.79
C PRO A 9 5.33 7.91 2.64
N VAL A 10 6.53 7.44 2.89
CA VAL A 10 7.74 8.15 2.47
C VAL A 10 7.97 7.93 0.97
N SER A 11 8.59 8.90 0.30
CA SER A 11 8.95 8.77 -1.10
C SER A 11 10.04 7.70 -1.29
N VAL A 12 10.01 7.00 -2.43
CA VAL A 12 11.08 6.06 -2.81
C VAL A 12 12.45 6.74 -2.85
N ASN A 13 12.51 8.03 -3.15
CA ASN A 13 13.74 8.82 -3.13
C ASN A 13 14.35 8.98 -1.72
N SER A 14 13.52 8.83 -0.68
CA SER A 14 13.93 8.86 0.72
C SER A 14 13.97 7.47 1.36
N TYR A 15 13.84 6.42 0.56
CA TYR A 15 13.72 5.04 1.05
C TYR A 15 15.09 4.35 1.16
N TRP A 16 15.99 4.62 0.23
CA TRP A 16 17.30 4.01 0.16
C TRP A 16 18.40 5.01 0.35
N GLN A 17 19.49 4.58 0.98
CA GLN A 17 20.74 5.32 1.06
C GLN A 17 21.92 4.40 0.79
N ILE A 18 23.00 4.98 0.27
CA ILE A 18 24.27 4.28 0.04
C ILE A 18 25.15 4.50 1.25
N THR A 19 25.60 3.42 1.88
CA THR A 19 26.57 3.45 2.98
C THR A 19 27.74 2.54 2.62
N GLY A 20 28.87 3.15 2.25
CA GLY A 20 30.00 2.42 1.67
C GLY A 20 29.61 1.82 0.31
N ARG A 21 29.64 0.47 0.21
CA ARG A 21 29.24 -0.28 -1.00
C ARG A 21 27.84 -0.90 -0.88
N ARG A 22 27.11 -0.59 0.17
CA ARG A 22 25.80 -1.18 0.47
C ARG A 22 24.68 -0.19 0.24
N LEU A 23 23.61 -0.70 -0.36
CA LEU A 23 22.33 -0.02 -0.44
C LEU A 23 21.49 -0.45 0.76
N ILE A 24 21.18 0.47 1.66
CA ILE A 24 20.41 0.20 2.88
C ILE A 24 19.18 1.11 2.96
N LYS A 25 18.17 0.65 3.68
CA LYS A 25 16.97 1.47 3.97
C LYS A 25 17.33 2.62 4.90
N THR A 26 16.79 3.80 4.60
CA THR A 26 16.97 4.97 5.46
C THR A 26 16.27 4.79 6.81
N LYS A 27 16.65 5.58 7.79
CA LYS A 27 15.95 5.62 9.10
C LYS A 27 14.46 5.96 8.93
N ARG A 28 14.12 6.88 8.04
CA ARG A 28 12.73 7.25 7.74
C ARG A 28 11.94 6.07 7.14
N ALA A 29 12.56 5.33 6.23
CA ALA A 29 11.94 4.14 5.64
C ALA A 29 11.67 3.07 6.70
N ARG A 30 12.64 2.78 7.54
CA ARG A 30 12.49 1.82 8.63
C ARG A 30 11.41 2.23 9.63
N ALA A 31 11.34 3.52 9.98
CA ALA A 31 10.30 4.05 10.85
C ALA A 31 8.90 3.87 10.22
N TYR A 32 8.76 4.16 8.93
CA TYR A 32 7.51 3.97 8.21
C TYR A 32 7.07 2.50 8.21
N ILE A 33 7.98 1.59 7.89
CA ILE A 33 7.69 0.14 7.91
C ILE A 33 7.21 -0.29 9.31
N SER A 34 7.88 0.20 10.36
CA SER A 34 7.47 -0.10 11.75
C SER A 34 6.07 0.41 12.07
N GLU A 35 5.71 1.59 11.58
CA GLU A 35 4.34 2.11 11.71
C GLU A 35 3.33 1.23 10.99
N VAL A 36 3.60 0.83 9.75
CA VAL A 36 2.72 -0.08 9.00
C VAL A 36 2.52 -1.40 9.73
N VAL A 37 3.58 -1.95 10.33
CA VAL A 37 3.48 -3.16 11.17
C VAL A 37 2.54 -2.94 12.35
N LEU A 38 2.63 -1.81 13.04
CA LEU A 38 1.76 -1.50 14.18
C LEU A 38 0.29 -1.36 13.74
N TYR A 39 0.03 -0.68 12.64
CA TYR A 39 -1.33 -0.57 12.07
C TYR A 39 -1.89 -1.94 11.69
N TRP A 40 -1.05 -2.80 11.11
CA TRP A 40 -1.44 -4.16 10.76
C TRP A 40 -1.74 -5.02 12.00
N LEU A 41 -0.93 -4.93 13.05
CA LEU A 41 -1.19 -5.61 14.31
C LEU A 41 -2.51 -5.16 14.94
N ALA A 42 -2.80 -3.86 14.92
CA ALA A 42 -4.07 -3.34 15.38
C ALA A 42 -5.26 -3.87 14.56
N ALA A 43 -5.11 -3.95 13.23
CA ALA A 43 -6.13 -4.52 12.36
C ALA A 43 -6.37 -6.01 12.65
N LYS A 44 -5.31 -6.78 12.93
CA LYS A 44 -5.42 -8.21 13.29
C LYS A 44 -6.17 -8.41 14.61
N VAL A 45 -5.96 -7.54 15.58
CA VAL A 45 -6.73 -7.56 16.84
C VAL A 45 -8.22 -7.38 16.58
N LYS A 46 -8.60 -6.61 15.56
CA LYS A 46 -9.98 -6.40 15.13
C LYS A 46 -10.51 -7.50 14.19
N GLY A 47 -9.74 -8.54 13.95
CA GLY A 47 -10.16 -9.69 13.16
C GLY A 47 -9.63 -9.75 11.72
N ALA A 48 -8.77 -8.82 11.31
CA ALA A 48 -8.14 -8.88 10.00
C ALA A 48 -7.20 -10.09 9.90
N ARG A 49 -7.14 -10.69 8.71
CA ARG A 49 -6.30 -11.85 8.43
C ARG A 49 -5.39 -11.59 7.24
N ALA A 50 -4.17 -12.11 7.33
CA ALA A 50 -3.24 -12.12 6.22
C ALA A 50 -3.75 -12.97 5.07
N PHE A 51 -3.37 -12.60 3.86
CA PHE A 51 -3.64 -13.41 2.67
C PHE A 51 -2.61 -14.55 2.57
N GLY A 52 -3.08 -15.71 2.14
CA GLY A 52 -2.22 -16.87 1.88
C GLY A 52 -1.36 -16.65 0.63
N GLU A 53 -0.25 -17.36 0.55
CA GLU A 53 0.70 -17.24 -0.55
C GLU A 53 0.14 -17.64 -1.93
N ASP A 54 -0.88 -18.51 -1.93
CA ASP A 54 -1.54 -19.00 -3.16
C ASP A 54 -2.64 -18.05 -3.67
N GLU A 55 -2.99 -17.02 -2.92
CA GLU A 55 -4.04 -16.10 -3.30
C GLU A 55 -3.53 -15.04 -4.29
N THR A 56 -4.28 -14.85 -5.35
CA THR A 56 -4.08 -13.74 -6.28
C THR A 56 -4.85 -12.53 -5.78
N LEU A 57 -4.21 -11.37 -5.76
CA LEU A 57 -4.75 -10.18 -5.12
C LEU A 57 -5.03 -9.05 -6.12
N ALA A 58 -6.11 -8.33 -5.87
CA ALA A 58 -6.40 -7.04 -6.45
C ALA A 58 -6.37 -5.96 -5.36
N MET A 59 -5.78 -4.81 -5.66
CA MET A 59 -5.54 -3.75 -4.71
C MET A 59 -6.02 -2.40 -5.25
N SER A 60 -6.70 -1.65 -4.40
CA SER A 60 -7.07 -0.25 -4.64
C SER A 60 -6.44 0.61 -3.55
N ILE A 61 -5.72 1.64 -3.96
CA ILE A 61 -5.01 2.56 -3.07
C ILE A 61 -5.53 3.97 -3.31
N ALA A 62 -6.12 4.58 -2.29
CA ALA A 62 -6.49 5.99 -2.28
C ALA A 62 -5.48 6.76 -1.45
N VAL A 63 -4.69 7.60 -2.10
CA VAL A 63 -3.65 8.41 -1.44
C VAL A 63 -4.21 9.79 -1.14
N HIS A 64 -4.37 10.10 0.13
CA HIS A 64 -4.81 11.39 0.63
C HIS A 64 -3.59 12.26 0.95
N TYR A 65 -3.30 13.20 0.07
CA TYR A 65 -2.15 14.09 0.24
C TYR A 65 -2.42 15.15 1.30
N PRO A 66 -1.50 15.35 2.24
CA PRO A 66 -1.59 16.49 3.14
C PRO A 66 -1.37 17.79 2.36
N VAL A 67 -1.97 18.86 2.80
CA VAL A 67 -1.66 20.19 2.26
C VAL A 67 -0.25 20.57 2.70
N ARG A 68 0.66 20.66 1.75
CA ARG A 68 2.06 21.01 1.98
C ARG A 68 2.45 22.23 1.17
N LYS A 69 3.37 23.01 1.72
CA LYS A 69 4.15 23.99 0.97
C LYS A 69 5.35 23.26 0.36
N GLY A 70 5.43 23.20 -0.96
CA GLY A 70 6.53 22.55 -1.67
C GLY A 70 6.07 21.51 -2.70
N PRO A 71 7.01 20.90 -3.43
CA PRO A 71 6.69 19.92 -4.45
C PRO A 71 6.03 18.67 -3.85
N ASP A 72 4.97 18.22 -4.48
CA ASP A 72 4.32 16.96 -4.15
C ASP A 72 5.17 15.77 -4.63
N CYS A 73 5.06 14.66 -3.92
CA CYS A 73 5.60 13.40 -4.39
C CYS A 73 4.66 12.77 -5.42
N ASP A 74 5.24 12.16 -6.44
CA ASP A 74 4.47 11.40 -7.44
C ASP A 74 3.87 10.13 -6.82
N ILE A 75 2.70 9.76 -7.31
CA ILE A 75 1.96 8.58 -6.81
C ILE A 75 2.80 7.30 -6.90
N ASP A 76 3.50 7.09 -8.00
CA ASP A 76 4.34 5.90 -8.22
C ASP A 76 5.48 5.81 -7.21
N ASN A 77 6.07 6.94 -6.82
CA ASN A 77 7.12 6.99 -5.81
C ASN A 77 6.61 6.61 -4.40
N LEU A 78 5.33 6.81 -4.12
CA LEU A 78 4.70 6.45 -2.86
C LEU A 78 4.20 5.01 -2.86
N SER A 79 3.67 4.54 -3.98
CA SER A 79 3.05 3.22 -4.08
C SER A 79 4.04 2.09 -3.87
N LYS A 80 5.25 2.21 -4.40
CA LYS A 80 6.29 1.18 -4.23
C LYS A 80 6.64 0.98 -2.76
N VAL A 81 6.89 2.06 -2.05
CA VAL A 81 7.21 2.01 -0.62
C VAL A 81 6.08 1.39 0.18
N LEU A 82 4.84 1.76 -0.14
CA LEU A 82 3.64 1.23 0.51
C LEU A 82 3.50 -0.28 0.29
N ILE A 83 3.64 -0.74 -0.94
CA ILE A 83 3.53 -2.17 -1.30
C ILE A 83 4.61 -2.99 -0.61
N ASP A 84 5.85 -2.54 -0.62
CA ASP A 84 6.96 -3.20 0.06
C ASP A 84 6.76 -3.23 1.58
N SER A 85 6.22 -2.16 2.15
CA SER A 85 5.95 -2.07 3.59
C SER A 85 4.85 -3.04 4.04
N MET A 86 3.80 -3.20 3.24
CA MET A 86 2.73 -4.16 3.51
C MET A 86 3.21 -5.61 3.40
N GLU A 87 4.07 -5.91 2.44
CA GLU A 87 4.72 -7.22 2.34
C GLU A 87 5.57 -7.51 3.58
N THR A 88 6.40 -6.57 3.99
CA THR A 88 7.24 -6.69 5.18
C THR A 88 6.40 -6.86 6.46
N ALA A 89 5.26 -6.19 6.54
CA ALA A 89 4.32 -6.35 7.65
C ALA A 89 3.63 -7.72 7.67
N GLY A 90 3.64 -8.45 6.57
CA GLY A 90 3.03 -9.78 6.45
C GLY A 90 1.54 -9.76 6.10
N ILE A 91 1.05 -8.69 5.50
CA ILE A 91 -0.34 -8.64 5.00
C ILE A 91 -0.53 -9.66 3.88
N TYR A 92 0.48 -9.81 3.03
CA TYR A 92 0.62 -10.86 2.03
C TYR A 92 2.09 -11.33 2.01
N GLN A 93 2.36 -12.47 1.36
CA GLN A 93 3.68 -13.09 1.39
C GLN A 93 4.64 -12.48 0.37
N ASN A 94 4.12 -12.09 -0.79
CA ASN A 94 4.93 -11.61 -1.90
C ASN A 94 4.11 -10.62 -2.75
N ASP A 95 4.72 -9.54 -3.18
CA ASP A 95 4.10 -8.55 -4.06
C ASP A 95 3.72 -9.13 -5.44
N ASN A 96 4.34 -10.25 -5.85
CA ASN A 96 3.95 -10.99 -7.05
C ASN A 96 2.51 -11.52 -7.02
N GLN A 97 1.91 -11.63 -5.85
CA GLN A 97 0.50 -12.01 -5.70
C GLN A 97 -0.45 -10.95 -6.23
N ILE A 98 0.01 -9.70 -6.30
CA ILE A 98 -0.80 -8.56 -6.74
C ILE A 98 -0.84 -8.53 -8.27
N ARG A 99 -2.03 -8.73 -8.84
CA ARG A 99 -2.26 -8.74 -10.29
C ARG A 99 -2.89 -7.46 -10.80
N PHE A 100 -3.63 -6.77 -9.95
CA PHE A 100 -4.32 -5.54 -10.32
C PHE A 100 -4.07 -4.50 -9.24
N ILE A 101 -3.65 -3.32 -9.65
CA ILE A 101 -3.47 -2.17 -8.78
C ILE A 101 -4.16 -0.98 -9.41
N GLN A 102 -5.00 -0.32 -8.63
CA GLN A 102 -5.49 1.01 -8.94
C GLN A 102 -5.02 1.97 -7.86
N ILE A 103 -4.48 3.09 -8.28
CA ILE A 103 -4.03 4.14 -7.38
C ILE A 103 -4.68 5.44 -7.78
N SER A 104 -5.29 6.11 -6.81
CA SER A 104 -5.88 7.43 -6.99
C SER A 104 -5.26 8.43 -6.02
N ARG A 105 -5.12 9.66 -6.48
CA ARG A 105 -4.78 10.79 -5.64
C ARG A 105 -6.08 11.47 -5.22
N GLU A 106 -6.24 11.65 -3.92
CA GLU A 106 -7.40 12.30 -3.34
C GLU A 106 -6.97 13.42 -2.40
N GLU A 107 -7.84 14.39 -2.18
CA GLU A 107 -7.59 15.42 -1.20
C GLU A 107 -7.80 14.87 0.21
N ALA A 108 -6.90 15.21 1.13
CA ALA A 108 -7.06 14.82 2.51
C ALA A 108 -8.26 15.51 3.13
N LYS A 109 -9.11 14.74 3.83
CA LYS A 109 -10.21 15.28 4.63
C LYS A 109 -9.68 16.13 5.77
N ASP A 110 -8.60 15.70 6.40
CA ASP A 110 -7.81 16.48 7.34
C ASP A 110 -6.60 17.06 6.58
N LYS A 111 -6.57 18.36 6.41
CA LYS A 111 -5.56 19.07 5.63
C LYS A 111 -4.15 19.04 6.23
N THR A 112 -4.00 18.57 7.47
CA THR A 112 -2.72 18.57 8.18
C THR A 112 -1.99 17.24 8.10
N ILE A 113 -2.72 16.13 8.02
CA ILE A 113 -2.18 14.78 8.05
C ILE A 113 -2.71 14.04 6.83
N GLY A 114 -1.84 13.65 5.94
CA GLY A 114 -2.20 12.75 4.85
C GLY A 114 -2.37 11.33 5.36
N GLY A 115 -2.70 10.43 4.45
CA GLY A 115 -2.85 9.01 4.74
C GLY A 115 -3.15 8.23 3.48
N VAL A 116 -3.29 6.95 3.65
CA VAL A 116 -3.59 6.04 2.55
C VAL A 116 -4.69 5.08 3.00
N ARG A 117 -5.71 4.92 2.18
CA ARG A 117 -6.66 3.81 2.34
C ARG A 117 -6.38 2.74 1.32
N VAL A 118 -6.16 1.53 1.79
CA VAL A 118 -5.88 0.38 0.95
C VAL A 118 -7.02 -0.63 1.08
N ASN A 119 -7.57 -1.03 -0.06
CA ASN A 119 -8.51 -2.13 -0.16
C ASN A 119 -7.83 -3.28 -0.89
N ILE A 120 -7.83 -4.47 -0.30
CA ILE A 120 -7.24 -5.66 -0.90
C ILE A 120 -8.29 -6.75 -0.94
N LYS A 121 -8.40 -7.40 -2.08
CA LYS A 121 -9.33 -8.49 -2.33
C LYS A 121 -8.61 -9.65 -2.98
N ALA A 122 -8.90 -10.88 -2.53
CA ALA A 122 -8.50 -12.07 -3.24
C ALA A 122 -9.32 -12.19 -4.53
N CYS A 123 -8.65 -12.45 -5.64
CA CYS A 123 -9.28 -12.68 -6.94
C CYS A 123 -9.34 -14.19 -7.22
N PRO A 124 -10.39 -14.69 -7.87
CA PRO A 124 -10.39 -16.06 -8.37
C PRO A 124 -9.22 -16.31 -9.32
N HIS A 125 -8.62 -17.49 -9.23
CA HIS A 125 -7.48 -17.89 -10.08
C HIS A 125 -7.77 -17.80 -11.58
N GLU A 126 -9.04 -17.81 -11.96
CA GLU A 126 -9.53 -17.79 -13.34
C GLU A 126 -9.65 -16.40 -13.94
N MET A 127 -9.37 -15.35 -13.20
CA MET A 127 -9.30 -14.00 -13.76
C MET A 127 -8.07 -13.90 -14.67
N GLN A 128 -8.24 -14.39 -15.89
CA GLN A 128 -7.24 -14.16 -16.92
C GLN A 128 -7.25 -12.67 -17.29
N LEU A 129 -6.07 -12.16 -17.64
CA LEU A 129 -5.83 -10.78 -18.11
C LEU A 129 -6.78 -10.30 -19.23
N ASN A 130 -7.64 -11.18 -19.74
CA ASN A 130 -8.61 -10.92 -20.81
C ASN A 130 -10.03 -10.68 -20.32
N ASP A 131 -10.28 -10.68 -19.03
CA ASP A 131 -11.62 -10.37 -18.54
C ASP A 131 -11.85 -8.86 -18.61
N LYS A 132 -12.40 -8.44 -19.76
CA LYS A 132 -12.84 -7.06 -20.01
C LYS A 132 -13.93 -6.58 -19.04
N ASN A 133 -14.39 -7.47 -18.15
CA ASN A 133 -15.45 -7.21 -17.17
C ASN A 133 -14.91 -6.97 -15.75
N PHE A 134 -13.60 -7.01 -15.54
CA PHE A 134 -13.05 -6.60 -14.25
C PHE A 134 -13.25 -5.08 -14.08
N ARG A 135 -14.31 -4.73 -13.38
CA ARG A 135 -14.59 -3.34 -13.03
C ARG A 135 -13.90 -3.02 -11.74
N VAL A 136 -13.02 -2.07 -11.82
CA VAL A 136 -12.34 -1.48 -10.65
C VAL A 136 -13.35 -0.95 -9.62
N GLU A 137 -14.54 -0.59 -10.05
CA GLU A 137 -15.68 -0.20 -9.20
C GLU A 137 -16.04 -1.26 -8.16
N GLU A 138 -15.82 -2.55 -8.45
CA GLU A 138 -16.10 -3.63 -7.50
C GLU A 138 -15.14 -3.63 -6.31
N ILE A 139 -13.92 -3.10 -6.47
CA ILE A 139 -12.96 -2.97 -5.37
C ILE A 139 -13.32 -1.78 -4.49
N HIS A 140 -13.93 -0.73 -5.05
CA HIS A 140 -14.31 0.48 -4.33
C HIS A 140 -15.61 0.34 -3.56
N ASN A 141 -16.53 -0.47 -4.03
CA ASN A 141 -17.89 -0.57 -3.51
C ASN A 141 -18.13 -1.78 -2.58
N ALA A 142 -17.10 -2.52 -2.31
CA ALA A 142 -17.24 -3.68 -1.43
C ALA A 142 -17.02 -3.35 0.04
#